data_aa05fc122b610f5f50096388eef79d10
#
_entry.id   aa05fc122b610f5f50096388eef79d10
#
_cell.length_a   1.000
_cell.length_b   1.000
_cell.length_c   1.000
_cell.angle_alpha   90.00
_cell.angle_beta   90.00
_cell.angle_gamma   90.00
#
_symmetry.space_group_name_H-M   'P 1'
#
loop_
_entity.id
_entity.type
_entity.pdbx_description
1 polymer ?
#
loop_
_entity_poly.entity_id
_entity_poly.type
_entity_poly.pdbx_seq_one_letter_code
_entity_poly.pdbx_strand_id
1 'polypeptide(L)' 'MSDPKELTEVEAERYVLQLLRSRGPMTTMQIEQEARKDDKRCPDQTVQFLIKMRRKGLVKGEASLEMRGWLWSLP' A
#
# COMPACT_ATOMS: atom_id res chain seq x y z
N MET A 1 -9.26 -21.99 9.64
CA MET A 1 -8.53 -20.73 9.38
C MET A 1 -9.42 -19.77 8.61
N SER A 2 -9.47 -18.54 9.05
CA SER A 2 -10.25 -17.53 8.36
C SER A 2 -9.42 -16.96 7.21
N ASP A 3 -10.10 -16.60 6.12
CA ASP A 3 -9.46 -15.89 5.03
C ASP A 3 -9.07 -14.48 5.47
N PRO A 4 -8.04 -13.88 4.84
CA PRO A 4 -7.71 -12.49 5.13
C PRO A 4 -8.92 -11.60 4.88
N LYS A 5 -9.11 -10.63 5.75
CA LYS A 5 -10.21 -9.69 5.59
C LYS A 5 -9.98 -8.81 4.37
N GLU A 6 -10.93 -8.84 3.44
CA GLU A 6 -10.90 -7.94 2.31
C GLU A 6 -11.40 -6.56 2.75
N LEU A 7 -10.54 -5.55 2.55
CA LEU A 7 -10.87 -4.18 2.91
C LEU A 7 -11.70 -3.51 1.82
N THR A 8 -12.59 -2.61 2.23
CA THR A 8 -13.20 -1.70 1.26
C THR A 8 -12.15 -0.76 0.72
N GLU A 9 -12.44 -0.06 -0.37
CA GLU A 9 -11.50 0.89 -0.95
C GLU A 9 -11.07 1.95 0.07
N VAL A 10 -12.03 2.52 0.80
CA VAL A 10 -11.74 3.54 1.81
C VAL A 10 -10.91 2.97 2.95
N GLU A 11 -11.24 1.79 3.42
CA GLU A 11 -10.47 1.13 4.49
C GLU A 11 -9.05 0.86 4.06
N ALA A 12 -8.86 0.37 2.82
CA ALA A 12 -7.54 0.08 2.29
C ALA A 12 -6.71 1.35 2.11
N GLU A 13 -7.32 2.43 1.65
CA GLU A 13 -6.64 3.72 1.55
C GLU A 13 -6.14 4.20 2.91
N ARG A 14 -6.99 4.13 3.91
CA ARG A 14 -6.62 4.53 5.28
C ARG A 14 -5.49 3.66 5.82
N TYR A 15 -5.57 2.36 5.55
CA TYR A 15 -4.55 1.42 6.00
C TYR A 15 -3.17 1.76 5.41
N VAL A 16 -3.12 1.99 4.10
CA VAL A 16 -1.87 2.34 3.41
C VAL A 16 -1.32 3.67 3.92
N LEU A 17 -2.20 4.68 4.05
CA LEU A 17 -1.77 5.99 4.55
C LEU A 17 -1.20 5.90 5.97
N GLN A 18 -1.81 5.09 6.81
CA GLN A 18 -1.32 4.89 8.18
C GLN A 18 0.03 4.18 8.20
N LEU A 19 0.22 3.18 7.34
CA LEU A 19 1.51 2.50 7.20
C LEU A 19 2.61 3.49 6.80
N LEU A 20 2.35 4.30 5.78
CA LEU A 20 3.33 5.27 5.29
C LEU A 20 3.61 6.36 6.32
N ARG A 21 2.60 6.73 7.11
CA ARG A 21 2.79 7.71 8.19
C ARG A 21 3.65 7.14 9.31
N SER A 22 3.45 5.87 9.66
CA SER A 22 4.15 5.24 10.78
C SER A 22 5.55 4.78 10.41
N ARG A 23 5.75 4.30 9.17
CA ARG A 23 7.00 3.68 8.76
C ARG A 23 7.80 4.48 7.76
N GLY A 24 7.20 5.54 7.20
CA GLY A 24 7.82 6.30 6.14
C GLY A 24 7.70 5.61 4.78
N PRO A 25 8.54 5.96 3.80
CA PRO A 25 8.42 5.37 2.46
C PRO A 25 8.55 3.86 2.46
N MET A 26 7.69 3.20 1.68
CA MET A 26 7.65 1.73 1.59
C MET A 26 7.50 1.30 0.14
N THR A 27 8.08 0.14 -0.19
CA THR A 27 7.88 -0.46 -1.50
C THR A 27 6.53 -1.18 -1.55
N THR A 28 6.06 -1.49 -2.77
CA THR A 28 4.84 -2.28 -2.95
C THR A 28 4.91 -3.60 -2.17
N MET A 29 6.04 -4.28 -2.26
CA MET A 29 6.23 -5.55 -1.57
C MET A 29 6.16 -5.41 -0.05
N GLN A 30 6.77 -4.35 0.49
CA GLN A 30 6.72 -4.10 1.94
C GLN A 30 5.29 -3.84 2.41
N ILE A 31 4.54 -3.04 1.66
CA ILE A 31 3.14 -2.77 1.98
C ILE A 31 2.33 -4.06 1.94
N GLU A 32 2.54 -4.87 0.91
CA GLU A 32 1.84 -6.13 0.77
C GLU A 32 2.16 -7.10 1.91
N GLN A 33 3.43 -7.19 2.32
CA GLN A 33 3.83 -8.04 3.43
C GLN A 33 3.20 -7.58 4.75
N GLU A 34 3.13 -6.29 5.00
CA GLU A 34 2.48 -5.77 6.20
C GLU A 34 0.99 -6.08 6.22
N ALA A 35 0.33 -5.95 5.07
CA ALA A 35 -1.08 -6.29 4.98
C ALA A 35 -1.31 -7.78 5.29
N ARG A 36 -0.43 -8.65 4.82
CA ARG A 36 -0.53 -10.09 5.13
C ARG A 36 -0.35 -10.37 6.62
N LYS A 37 0.58 -9.69 7.26
CA LYS A 37 0.79 -9.84 8.71
C LYS A 37 -0.46 -9.44 9.50
N ASP A 38 -1.17 -8.44 9.02
CA ASP A 38 -2.37 -7.92 9.67
C ASP A 38 -3.64 -8.61 9.19
N ASP A 39 -3.52 -9.69 8.41
CA ASP A 39 -4.65 -10.43 7.83
C ASP A 39 -5.60 -9.53 7.06
N LYS A 40 -5.04 -8.59 6.30
CA LYS A 40 -5.81 -7.65 5.50
C LYS A 40 -5.49 -7.82 4.02
N ARG A 41 -6.47 -7.56 3.18
CA ARG A 41 -6.33 -7.68 1.74
C ARG A 41 -6.92 -6.46 1.05
N CYS A 42 -6.14 -5.86 0.16
CA CYS A 42 -6.64 -4.76 -0.67
C CYS A 42 -7.65 -5.26 -1.69
N PRO A 43 -8.62 -4.41 -2.11
CA PRO A 43 -9.66 -4.85 -3.06
C PRO A 43 -9.12 -5.16 -4.45
N ASP A 44 -7.99 -4.60 -4.83
CA ASP A 44 -7.29 -4.86 -6.09
C ASP A 44 -5.91 -5.42 -5.81
N GLN A 45 -5.17 -5.77 -6.86
CA GLN A 45 -3.75 -6.06 -6.70
C GLN A 45 -3.07 -4.83 -6.10
N THR A 46 -2.14 -5.07 -5.17
CA THR A 46 -1.54 -3.99 -4.37
C THR A 46 -0.97 -2.87 -5.24
N VAL A 47 -0.20 -3.21 -6.28
CA VAL A 47 0.41 -2.19 -7.13
C VAL A 47 -0.66 -1.37 -7.88
N GLN A 48 -1.70 -2.00 -8.37
CA GLN A 48 -2.78 -1.30 -9.07
C GLN A 48 -3.53 -0.37 -8.12
N PHE A 49 -3.77 -0.84 -6.91
CA PHE A 49 -4.43 -0.04 -5.89
C PHE A 49 -3.61 1.20 -5.53
N LEU A 50 -2.29 1.03 -5.38
CA LEU A 50 -1.39 2.14 -5.09
C LEU A 50 -1.33 3.15 -6.23
N ILE A 51 -1.38 2.69 -7.48
CA ILE A 51 -1.44 3.58 -8.64
C ILE A 51 -2.72 4.42 -8.61
N LYS A 52 -3.85 3.82 -8.25
CA LYS A 52 -5.10 4.57 -8.09
C LYS A 52 -4.98 5.63 -7.01
N MET A 53 -4.36 5.30 -5.87
CA MET A 53 -4.14 6.27 -4.80
C MET A 53 -3.25 7.42 -5.27
N ARG A 54 -2.23 7.13 -6.07
CA ARG A 54 -1.35 8.14 -6.65
C ARG A 54 -2.14 9.10 -7.56
N ARG A 55 -3.02 8.56 -8.38
CA ARG A 55 -3.89 9.38 -9.25
C ARG A 55 -4.79 10.30 -8.46
N LYS A 56 -5.23 9.87 -7.28
CA LYS A 56 -6.05 10.69 -6.39
C LYS A 56 -5.23 11.71 -5.60
N GLY A 57 -3.90 11.66 -5.70
CA GLY A 57 -3.03 12.56 -4.95
C GLY A 57 -2.82 12.17 -3.50
N LEU A 58 -3.19 10.96 -3.12
CA LEU A 58 -3.08 10.48 -1.74
C LEU A 58 -1.67 10.02 -1.40
N VAL A 59 -0.93 9.52 -2.39
CA VAL A 59 0.46 9.07 -2.20
C VAL A 59 1.29 9.53 -3.38
N LYS A 60 2.62 9.55 -3.18
CA LYS A 60 3.61 9.72 -4.24
C LYS A 60 4.22 8.37 -4.55
N GLY A 61 4.59 8.14 -5.80
CA GLY A 61 5.27 6.92 -6.20
C GLY A 61 6.45 7.26 -7.10
N GLU A 62 7.61 6.67 -6.81
CA GLU A 62 8.82 6.84 -7.59
C GLU A 62 9.45 5.49 -7.87
N ALA A 63 10.00 5.32 -9.07
CA ALA A 63 10.79 4.14 -9.37
C ALA A 63 12.11 4.24 -8.63
N SER A 64 12.48 3.21 -7.90
CA SER A 64 13.71 3.15 -7.13
C SER A 64 14.59 2.01 -7.62
N LEU A 65 15.77 2.34 -8.13
CA LEU A 65 16.74 1.35 -8.56
C LEU A 65 17.29 0.57 -7.36
N GLU A 66 17.50 1.25 -6.23
CA GLU A 66 18.01 0.62 -5.01
C GLU A 66 17.06 -0.41 -4.47
N MET A 67 15.77 -0.07 -4.45
CA MET A 67 14.73 -0.95 -3.90
C MET A 67 14.14 -1.90 -4.95
N ARG A 68 14.55 -1.76 -6.20
CA ARG A 68 14.10 -2.58 -7.33
C ARG A 68 12.58 -2.59 -7.50
N GLY A 69 11.98 -1.42 -7.47
CA GLY A 69 10.54 -1.30 -7.63
C GLY A 69 10.07 0.12 -7.32
N TRP A 70 8.78 0.23 -7.15
CA TRP A 70 8.17 1.50 -6.79
C TRP A 70 8.30 1.76 -5.30
N LEU A 71 8.70 2.97 -4.96
CA LEU A 71 8.74 3.43 -3.58
C LEU A 71 7.58 4.42 -3.38
N TRP A 72 6.74 4.13 -2.42
CA TRP A 72 5.55 4.93 -2.13
C TRP A 72 5.76 5.75 -0.87
N SER A 73 5.27 6.98 -0.89
CA SER A 73 5.43 7.89 0.24
C SER A 73 4.23 8.84 0.32
N LEU A 74 4.12 9.50 1.47
CA LEU A 74 3.12 10.55 1.63
C LEU A 74 3.54 11.80 0.83
N PRO A 75 2.56 12.56 0.31
CA PRO A 75 2.85 13.80 -0.43
C PRO A 75 3.62 14.81 0.41
#